data_6721325616558bc5e3372c988ac768a9
#
_entry.id   6721325616558bc5e3372c988ac768a9
#
_cell.length_a   1.000
_cell.length_b   1.000
_cell.length_c   1.000
_cell.angle_alpha   90.00
_cell.angle_beta   90.00
_cell.angle_gamma   90.00
#
_symmetry.space_group_name_H-M   'P 1'
#
loop_
_entity.id
_entity.type
_entity.pdbx_description
1 polymer ?
#
loop_
_entity_poly.entity_id
_entity_poly.type
_entity_poly.pdbx_seq_one_letter_code
_entity_poly.pdbx_strand_id
1 'polypeptide(L)'
;MMIKPTRPRRALFAAVAAAALGVLGLTAAPAAAQEWRGWNIHAADYPNGVGMDAFTRIVAERTNNRIRMRTFHSAQLGQQDEAIQQMRLGTIDFANFNLSPFNNLAPSTNVVTLPFLFRDVGHMQRAIDGPAGEAIARDLENIGIIALAWYDAGARSLYTTRAVRTPADLRGMKIRVQTSDLWIDLMRALGANPTPLPFGEVFTSLQSGVIDGAENNWPSYESTRHFEVARFYSTTEHSNVPEVLAVSRQRWQRLNEADRAILRDAARESAAIQRRSWAEREQVSRQRVTAAGVTVIEITDRAPWSALMEPVYAKYAADARLAALVRQIRELR
;
A
#
# COMPACT_ATOMS: atom_id res chain seq x y z
N MET A 1 -33.06 77.45 60.57
CA MET A 1 -32.10 76.64 61.38
C MET A 1 -31.21 75.85 60.40
N MET A 2 -30.01 76.34 60.21
CA MET A 2 -29.10 75.89 59.13
C MET A 2 -28.26 74.74 59.60
N ILE A 3 -28.16 73.69 58.87
CA ILE A 3 -27.26 72.57 59.03
C ILE A 3 -26.28 72.55 57.86
N LYS A 4 -24.98 72.71 58.12
CA LYS A 4 -23.90 72.69 57.14
C LYS A 4 -23.55 71.29 56.67
N PRO A 5 -23.15 71.13 55.40
CA PRO A 5 -22.70 69.86 54.87
C PRO A 5 -21.22 69.60 55.15
N THR A 6 -20.87 68.37 55.53
CA THR A 6 -19.50 67.92 55.67
C THR A 6 -19.02 67.30 54.31
N ARG A 7 -17.86 67.69 53.88
CA ARG A 7 -17.19 67.27 52.63
C ARG A 7 -16.46 65.92 52.79
N PRO A 8 -16.10 65.30 51.64
CA PRO A 8 -15.95 63.88 51.50
C PRO A 8 -14.55 63.35 51.70
N ARG A 9 -14.44 62.12 52.09
CA ARG A 9 -13.23 61.29 51.99
C ARG A 9 -13.08 60.70 50.58
N ARG A 10 -12.41 61.48 49.73
CA ARG A 10 -11.88 60.97 48.42
C ARG A 10 -10.36 60.92 48.52
N ALA A 11 -9.77 59.83 48.96
CA ALA A 11 -8.34 59.59 48.83
C ALA A 11 -7.92 58.22 49.37
N LEU A 12 -8.57 57.14 49.05
CA LEU A 12 -8.07 55.79 49.38
C LEU A 12 -8.45 54.67 48.41
N PHE A 13 -8.81 54.96 47.18
CA PHE A 13 -9.12 53.94 46.19
C PHE A 13 -8.23 53.94 44.94
N ALA A 14 -7.12 54.65 44.95
CA ALA A 14 -6.23 54.74 43.80
C ALA A 14 -4.96 53.86 43.88
N ALA A 15 -4.79 52.98 44.89
CA ALA A 15 -3.57 52.22 45.07
C ALA A 15 -3.69 50.70 44.96
N VAL A 16 -4.87 50.12 44.58
CA VAL A 16 -5.08 48.67 44.48
C VAL A 16 -5.32 48.18 43.02
N ALA A 17 -5.45 49.12 42.07
CA ALA A 17 -5.70 48.73 40.66
C ALA A 17 -4.45 48.51 39.81
N ALA A 18 -3.23 48.65 40.33
CA ALA A 18 -1.96 48.55 39.59
C ALA A 18 -1.17 47.23 39.78
N ALA A 19 -1.67 46.30 40.60
CA ALA A 19 -0.95 45.04 40.90
C ALA A 19 -1.57 43.77 40.30
N ALA A 20 -2.59 43.86 39.44
CA ALA A 20 -3.30 42.70 38.82
C ALA A 20 -3.01 42.50 37.30
N LEU A 21 -2.03 43.24 36.73
CA LEU A 21 -1.61 43.11 35.31
C LEU A 21 -0.25 42.41 35.19
N GLY A 22 0.10 41.57 36.14
CA GLY A 22 1.31 40.75 36.12
C GLY A 22 0.98 39.29 35.88
N VAL A 23 1.42 38.79 34.69
CA VAL A 23 1.65 37.36 34.40
C VAL A 23 0.41 36.52 34.13
N LEU A 24 -0.35 36.85 33.12
CA LEU A 24 -0.91 35.79 32.24
C LEU A 24 0.16 35.44 31.19
N GLY A 25 1.25 34.83 31.64
CA GLY A 25 2.10 34.03 30.76
C GLY A 25 1.24 32.91 30.22
N LEU A 26 0.64 33.11 29.03
CA LEU A 26 0.14 32.03 28.23
C LEU A 26 1.31 31.09 27.96
N THR A 27 1.50 30.10 28.83
CA THR A 27 2.21 28.88 28.45
C THR A 27 1.36 28.29 27.35
N ALA A 28 1.72 28.58 26.08
CA ALA A 28 1.20 27.84 24.96
C ALA A 28 1.49 26.37 25.26
N ALA A 29 0.47 25.62 25.69
CA ALA A 29 0.57 24.18 25.79
C ALA A 29 1.11 23.72 24.45
N PRO A 30 2.19 22.90 24.40
CA PRO A 30 2.67 22.39 23.13
C PRO A 30 1.46 21.76 22.44
N ALA A 31 1.11 22.29 21.27
CA ALA A 31 0.02 21.71 20.46
C ALA A 31 0.34 20.23 20.37
N ALA A 32 -0.54 19.40 20.96
CA ALA A 32 -0.34 17.96 21.00
C ALA A 32 -0.03 17.53 19.56
N ALA A 33 1.19 17.01 19.33
CA ALA A 33 1.64 16.64 18.01
C ALA A 33 0.60 15.66 17.48
N GLN A 34 -0.12 16.06 16.43
CA GLN A 34 -1.19 15.23 15.84
C GLN A 34 -0.57 13.91 15.39
N GLU A 35 -1.03 12.80 15.98
CA GLU A 35 -0.58 11.47 15.62
C GLU A 35 -0.92 11.20 14.15
N TRP A 36 0.05 10.74 13.38
CA TRP A 36 -0.12 10.41 11.98
C TRP A 36 -0.91 9.12 11.85
N ARG A 37 -1.89 9.11 10.96
CA ARG A 37 -2.75 7.97 10.69
C ARG A 37 -2.21 7.20 9.49
N GLY A 38 -1.80 5.96 9.74
CA GLY A 38 -1.31 5.04 8.72
C GLY A 38 -2.36 4.00 8.32
N TRP A 39 -2.36 3.59 7.06
CA TRP A 39 -3.25 2.55 6.55
C TRP A 39 -2.48 1.35 6.02
N ASN A 40 -3.00 0.15 6.32
CA ASN A 40 -2.53 -1.12 5.78
C ASN A 40 -3.72 -2.06 5.57
N ILE A 41 -3.78 -2.73 4.40
CA ILE A 41 -4.86 -3.67 4.10
C ILE A 41 -4.72 -4.99 4.87
N HIS A 42 -3.49 -5.37 5.20
CA HIS A 42 -3.16 -6.62 5.86
C HIS A 42 -3.13 -6.49 7.40
N ALA A 43 -3.14 -7.63 8.09
CA ALA A 43 -2.95 -7.71 9.53
C ALA A 43 -1.53 -7.27 9.94
N ALA A 44 -1.34 -6.95 11.23
CA ALA A 44 -0.07 -6.47 11.75
C ALA A 44 1.08 -7.48 11.62
N ASP A 45 0.79 -8.78 11.74
CA ASP A 45 1.75 -9.87 11.60
C ASP A 45 2.07 -10.27 10.15
N TYR A 46 1.37 -9.67 9.19
CA TYR A 46 1.70 -9.80 7.76
C TYR A 46 2.98 -9.01 7.45
N PRO A 47 3.84 -9.46 6.52
CA PRO A 47 5.14 -8.80 6.28
C PRO A 47 5.06 -7.28 6.06
N ASN A 48 4.02 -6.80 5.39
CA ASN A 48 3.81 -5.37 5.18
C ASN A 48 3.44 -4.64 6.48
N GLY A 49 2.67 -5.29 7.37
CA GLY A 49 2.40 -4.81 8.72
C GLY A 49 3.67 -4.68 9.53
N VAL A 50 4.49 -5.74 9.54
CA VAL A 50 5.81 -5.76 10.21
C VAL A 50 6.71 -4.62 9.69
N GLY A 51 6.75 -4.41 8.37
CA GLY A 51 7.51 -3.31 7.76
C GLY A 51 7.00 -1.94 8.18
N MET A 52 5.68 -1.72 8.16
CA MET A 52 5.07 -0.45 8.56
C MET A 52 5.27 -0.15 10.04
N ASP A 53 5.15 -1.15 10.92
CA ASP A 53 5.37 -0.96 12.35
C ASP A 53 6.85 -0.70 12.66
N ALA A 54 7.77 -1.32 11.92
CA ALA A 54 9.18 -0.97 11.98
C ALA A 54 9.42 0.48 11.55
N PHE A 55 8.81 0.94 10.45
CA PHE A 55 8.89 2.32 9.99
C PHE A 55 8.41 3.31 11.07
N THR A 56 7.23 3.08 11.65
CA THR A 56 6.67 3.98 12.69
C THR A 56 7.56 4.03 13.92
N ARG A 57 8.09 2.89 14.37
CA ARG A 57 9.00 2.80 15.52
C ARG A 57 10.30 3.56 15.25
N ILE A 58 10.95 3.34 14.10
CA ILE A 58 12.22 3.99 13.76
C ILE A 58 12.04 5.53 13.69
N VAL A 59 10.94 6.00 13.08
CA VAL A 59 10.64 7.44 13.02
C VAL A 59 10.44 8.00 14.43
N ALA A 60 9.69 7.34 15.29
CA ALA A 60 9.46 7.77 16.67
C ALA A 60 10.78 7.87 17.45
N GLU A 61 11.64 6.85 17.35
CA GLU A 61 12.96 6.81 18.00
C GLU A 61 13.86 7.96 17.53
N ARG A 62 14.00 8.14 16.20
CA ARG A 62 14.88 9.16 15.61
C ARG A 62 14.39 10.61 15.77
N THR A 63 13.11 10.78 16.03
CA THR A 63 12.53 12.10 16.31
C THR A 63 12.26 12.36 17.80
N ASN A 64 12.73 11.49 18.70
CA ASN A 64 12.42 11.57 20.14
C ASN A 64 10.91 11.71 20.40
N ASN A 65 10.08 10.89 19.71
CA ASN A 65 8.61 10.91 19.76
C ASN A 65 7.96 12.23 19.34
N ARG A 66 8.67 13.14 18.67
CA ARG A 66 8.10 14.37 18.12
C ARG A 66 7.16 14.08 16.94
N ILE A 67 7.47 13.08 16.13
CA ILE A 67 6.56 12.53 15.11
C ILE A 67 6.05 11.21 15.64
N ARG A 68 4.74 11.17 15.93
CA ARG A 68 4.05 9.95 16.36
C ARG A 68 3.21 9.42 15.22
N MET A 69 3.27 8.13 15.00
CA MET A 69 2.61 7.46 13.88
C MET A 69 1.89 6.22 14.40
N ARG A 70 0.68 5.97 13.89
CA ARG A 70 -0.10 4.78 14.22
C ARG A 70 -0.60 4.13 12.93
N THR A 71 -0.29 2.84 12.75
CA THR A 71 -0.82 2.04 11.64
C THR A 71 -2.17 1.45 12.03
N PHE A 72 -3.16 1.65 11.17
CA PHE A 72 -4.46 0.99 11.23
C PHE A 72 -4.44 -0.17 10.22
N HIS A 73 -4.24 -1.37 10.75
CA HIS A 73 -4.15 -2.61 9.98
C HIS A 73 -5.52 -3.15 9.57
N SER A 74 -5.53 -4.20 8.74
CA SER A 74 -6.74 -4.93 8.33
C SER A 74 -7.84 -4.05 7.74
N ALA A 75 -7.44 -3.07 6.92
CA ALA A 75 -8.35 -2.13 6.25
C ALA A 75 -9.31 -1.37 7.18
N GLN A 76 -8.93 -1.12 8.45
CA GLN A 76 -9.79 -0.42 9.43
C GLN A 76 -10.21 0.99 8.99
N LEU A 77 -9.49 1.61 8.06
CA LEU A 77 -9.82 2.94 7.51
C LEU A 77 -10.45 2.86 6.11
N GLY A 78 -10.98 1.70 5.71
CA GLY A 78 -11.59 1.45 4.40
C GLY A 78 -10.74 0.55 3.50
N GLN A 79 -11.29 0.18 2.33
CA GLN A 79 -10.60 -0.62 1.33
C GLN A 79 -9.52 0.20 0.60
N GLN A 80 -8.65 -0.45 -0.20
CA GLN A 80 -7.48 0.24 -0.77
C GLN A 80 -7.84 1.43 -1.64
N ASP A 81 -8.87 1.34 -2.47
CA ASP A 81 -9.27 2.43 -3.37
C ASP A 81 -9.73 3.66 -2.58
N GLU A 82 -10.47 3.45 -1.48
CA GLU A 82 -10.89 4.50 -0.55
C GLU A 82 -9.68 5.11 0.17
N ALA A 83 -8.75 4.27 0.65
CA ALA A 83 -7.55 4.71 1.34
C ALA A 83 -6.62 5.54 0.42
N ILE A 84 -6.53 5.19 -0.87
CA ILE A 84 -5.81 5.99 -1.88
C ILE A 84 -6.43 7.41 -1.97
N GLN A 85 -7.75 7.53 -2.07
CA GLN A 85 -8.41 8.83 -2.11
C GLN A 85 -8.23 9.61 -0.80
N GLN A 86 -8.35 8.94 0.33
CA GLN A 86 -8.13 9.53 1.66
C GLN A 86 -6.69 10.07 1.80
N MET A 87 -5.67 9.36 1.29
CA MET A 87 -4.29 9.85 1.30
C MET A 87 -4.11 11.07 0.40
N ARG A 88 -4.70 11.07 -0.79
CA ARG A 88 -4.67 12.23 -1.71
C ARG A 88 -5.32 13.47 -1.09
N LEU A 89 -6.37 13.27 -0.29
CA LEU A 89 -7.05 14.34 0.46
C LEU A 89 -6.35 14.69 1.79
N GLY A 90 -5.33 13.93 2.21
CA GLY A 90 -4.56 14.16 3.42
C GLY A 90 -5.24 13.73 4.72
N THR A 91 -6.27 12.87 4.67
CA THR A 91 -6.91 12.28 5.86
C THR A 91 -6.24 10.99 6.32
N ILE A 92 -5.47 10.33 5.45
CA ILE A 92 -4.45 9.33 5.77
C ILE A 92 -3.09 9.97 5.52
N ASP A 93 -2.19 9.87 6.50
CA ASP A 93 -0.88 10.52 6.47
C ASP A 93 0.18 9.65 5.80
N PHE A 94 0.17 8.33 6.04
CA PHE A 94 1.08 7.35 5.42
C PHE A 94 0.36 6.03 5.17
N ALA A 95 0.86 5.23 4.24
CA ALA A 95 0.28 3.92 3.94
C ALA A 95 1.25 3.01 3.20
N ASN A 96 0.95 1.72 3.20
CA ASN A 96 1.48 0.76 2.26
C ASN A 96 0.39 0.39 1.27
N PHE A 97 0.68 0.51 -0.03
CA PHE A 97 -0.25 0.22 -1.11
C PHE A 97 0.35 -0.71 -2.15
N ASN A 98 -0.45 -1.69 -2.63
CA ASN A 98 -0.14 -2.36 -3.89
C ASN A 98 -0.24 -1.37 -5.06
N LEU A 99 0.65 -1.48 -6.05
CA LEU A 99 0.71 -0.52 -7.15
C LEU A 99 -0.38 -0.69 -8.21
N SER A 100 -1.01 -1.87 -8.32
CA SER A 100 -2.01 -2.12 -9.36
C SER A 100 -3.23 -1.18 -9.33
N PRO A 101 -3.84 -0.83 -8.19
CA PRO A 101 -4.94 0.13 -8.16
C PRO A 101 -4.57 1.55 -8.59
N PHE A 102 -3.27 1.85 -8.75
CA PHE A 102 -2.83 3.13 -9.32
C PHE A 102 -2.74 3.12 -10.85
N ASN A 103 -2.91 2.00 -11.52
CA ASN A 103 -2.71 1.86 -12.97
C ASN A 103 -3.45 2.94 -13.79
N ASN A 104 -4.67 3.27 -13.38
CA ASN A 104 -5.48 4.29 -14.06
C ASN A 104 -5.14 5.73 -13.61
N LEU A 105 -4.35 5.92 -12.54
CA LEU A 105 -4.01 7.21 -11.96
C LEU A 105 -2.57 7.63 -12.22
N ALA A 106 -1.66 6.66 -12.24
CA ALA A 106 -0.22 6.83 -12.38
C ALA A 106 0.30 5.86 -13.44
N PRO A 107 0.37 6.26 -14.73
CA PRO A 107 0.59 5.35 -15.87
C PRO A 107 1.84 4.47 -15.78
N SER A 108 2.93 4.95 -15.15
CA SER A 108 4.15 4.13 -14.99
C SER A 108 3.95 2.90 -14.10
N THR A 109 2.92 2.86 -13.24
CA THR A 109 2.60 1.67 -12.45
C THR A 109 2.12 0.51 -13.33
N ASN A 110 1.58 0.79 -14.54
CA ASN A 110 1.25 -0.26 -15.50
C ASN A 110 2.47 -1.11 -15.84
N VAL A 111 3.65 -0.51 -15.98
CA VAL A 111 4.86 -1.22 -16.38
C VAL A 111 5.17 -2.36 -15.41
N VAL A 112 5.17 -2.09 -14.10
CA VAL A 112 5.48 -3.11 -13.07
C VAL A 112 4.31 -4.06 -12.81
N THR A 113 3.12 -3.79 -13.37
CA THR A 113 1.96 -4.67 -13.32
C THR A 113 1.92 -5.63 -14.52
N LEU A 114 2.66 -5.33 -15.62
CA LEU A 114 2.69 -6.17 -16.82
C LEU A 114 3.06 -7.61 -16.48
N PRO A 115 2.30 -8.59 -17.00
CA PRO A 115 2.52 -10.00 -16.70
C PRO A 115 3.84 -10.52 -17.29
N PHE A 116 4.50 -11.43 -16.59
CA PHE A 116 5.75 -12.08 -17.00
C PHE A 116 6.90 -11.13 -17.37
N LEU A 117 6.87 -9.88 -16.85
CA LEU A 117 7.94 -8.90 -17.10
C LEU A 117 9.20 -9.24 -16.30
N PHE A 118 9.04 -9.63 -15.05
CA PHE A 118 10.15 -9.94 -14.15
C PHE A 118 10.50 -11.43 -14.18
N ARG A 119 11.78 -11.75 -14.21
CA ARG A 119 12.30 -13.12 -14.17
C ARG A 119 12.13 -13.77 -12.80
N ASP A 120 12.32 -12.97 -11.75
CA ASP A 120 12.26 -13.35 -10.35
C ASP A 120 12.07 -12.11 -9.46
N VAL A 121 11.90 -12.32 -8.15
CA VAL A 121 11.74 -11.24 -7.15
C VAL A 121 12.98 -10.34 -7.09
N GLY A 122 14.20 -10.91 -7.19
CA GLY A 122 15.43 -10.11 -7.20
C GLY A 122 15.51 -9.17 -8.42
N HIS A 123 15.06 -9.64 -9.59
CA HIS A 123 14.95 -8.79 -10.77
C HIS A 123 13.94 -7.66 -10.59
N MET A 124 12.79 -7.96 -10.00
CA MET A 124 11.78 -6.94 -9.65
C MET A 124 12.36 -5.91 -8.68
N GLN A 125 13.04 -6.34 -7.61
CA GLN A 125 13.66 -5.45 -6.63
C GLN A 125 14.68 -4.51 -7.27
N ARG A 126 15.58 -5.03 -8.12
CA ARG A 126 16.56 -4.18 -8.85
C ARG A 126 15.87 -3.16 -9.75
N ALA A 127 14.80 -3.54 -10.43
CA ALA A 127 14.04 -2.64 -11.29
C ALA A 127 13.36 -1.51 -10.50
N ILE A 128 12.70 -1.86 -9.39
CA ILE A 128 11.93 -0.89 -8.61
C ILE A 128 12.83 -0.01 -7.72
N ASP A 129 14.00 -0.50 -7.32
CA ASP A 129 14.99 0.30 -6.59
C ASP A 129 15.80 1.23 -7.54
N GLY A 130 15.54 1.16 -8.85
CA GLY A 130 16.19 1.94 -9.90
C GLY A 130 15.23 2.85 -10.69
N PRO A 131 15.53 3.09 -12.00
CA PRO A 131 14.80 4.06 -12.82
C PRO A 131 13.29 3.81 -12.95
N ALA A 132 12.83 2.56 -12.88
CA ALA A 132 11.41 2.25 -12.91
C ALA A 132 10.70 2.80 -11.66
N GLY A 133 11.28 2.58 -10.47
CA GLY A 133 10.76 3.13 -9.23
C GLY A 133 10.78 4.66 -9.19
N GLU A 134 11.81 5.30 -9.75
CA GLU A 134 11.84 6.76 -9.88
C GLU A 134 10.73 7.29 -10.80
N ALA A 135 10.45 6.60 -11.90
CA ALA A 135 9.35 6.99 -12.79
C ALA A 135 7.99 6.86 -12.10
N ILE A 136 7.79 5.77 -11.36
CA ILE A 136 6.56 5.55 -10.57
C ILE A 136 6.44 6.59 -9.46
N ALA A 137 7.52 6.89 -8.75
CA ALA A 137 7.53 7.90 -7.68
C ALA A 137 7.10 9.28 -8.21
N ARG A 138 7.58 9.69 -9.40
CA ARG A 138 7.16 10.94 -10.05
C ARG A 138 5.67 10.94 -10.41
N ASP A 139 5.15 9.85 -10.99
CA ASP A 139 3.74 9.77 -11.34
C ASP A 139 2.86 9.77 -10.08
N LEU A 140 3.27 9.11 -9.00
CA LEU A 140 2.58 9.13 -7.71
C LEU A 140 2.60 10.54 -7.07
N GLU A 141 3.73 11.24 -7.15
CA GLU A 141 3.84 12.60 -6.65
C GLU A 141 2.86 13.55 -7.36
N ASN A 142 2.66 13.38 -8.67
CA ASN A 142 1.70 14.19 -9.44
C ASN A 142 0.26 14.03 -8.93
N ILE A 143 -0.08 12.89 -8.35
CA ILE A 143 -1.40 12.64 -7.77
C ILE A 143 -1.48 12.86 -6.25
N GLY A 144 -0.42 13.42 -5.65
CA GLY A 144 -0.42 13.82 -4.24
C GLY A 144 0.13 12.76 -3.26
N ILE A 145 0.89 11.78 -3.75
CA ILE A 145 1.44 10.68 -2.97
C ILE A 145 2.97 10.65 -3.11
N ILE A 146 3.68 10.74 -2.00
CA ILE A 146 5.15 10.70 -1.96
C ILE A 146 5.61 9.29 -1.65
N ALA A 147 6.23 8.62 -2.62
CA ALA A 147 6.85 7.32 -2.42
C ALA A 147 8.12 7.45 -1.55
N LEU A 148 8.25 6.61 -0.52
CA LEU A 148 9.42 6.58 0.36
C LEU A 148 10.27 5.33 0.16
N ALA A 149 9.65 4.17 -0.02
CA ALA A 149 10.32 2.89 -0.21
C ALA A 149 9.41 1.89 -0.92
N TRP A 150 10.00 0.80 -1.41
CA TRP A 150 9.31 -0.28 -2.12
C TRP A 150 9.37 -1.56 -1.29
N TYR A 151 8.21 -2.17 -1.10
CA TYR A 151 8.02 -3.43 -0.40
C TYR A 151 7.78 -4.56 -1.40
N ASP A 152 8.12 -5.79 -1.00
CA ASP A 152 7.80 -6.99 -1.76
C ASP A 152 6.34 -7.40 -1.57
N ALA A 153 5.81 -8.06 -2.59
CA ALA A 153 4.53 -8.73 -2.53
C ALA A 153 4.56 -10.12 -3.22
N GLY A 154 5.77 -10.61 -3.52
CA GLY A 154 6.00 -11.93 -4.12
C GLY A 154 5.33 -12.15 -5.47
N ALA A 155 5.44 -13.37 -5.96
CA ALA A 155 4.80 -13.77 -7.19
C ALA A 155 3.31 -14.05 -6.99
N ARG A 156 2.49 -13.55 -7.93
CA ARG A 156 1.05 -13.77 -7.94
C ARG A 156 0.70 -14.94 -8.84
N SER A 157 -0.15 -15.81 -8.33
CA SER A 157 -0.62 -17.03 -8.99
C SER A 157 -2.13 -17.17 -8.87
N LEU A 158 -2.72 -18.03 -9.68
CA LEU A 158 -4.17 -18.30 -9.66
C LEU A 158 -4.52 -19.26 -8.51
N TYR A 159 -5.63 -19.00 -7.82
CA TYR A 159 -6.27 -19.97 -6.94
C TYR A 159 -7.76 -20.04 -7.22
N THR A 160 -8.29 -21.27 -7.35
CA THR A 160 -9.57 -21.51 -7.97
C THR A 160 -10.33 -22.65 -7.30
N THR A 161 -11.66 -22.72 -7.54
CA THR A 161 -12.53 -23.79 -7.03
C THR A 161 -12.38 -25.09 -7.80
N ARG A 162 -11.80 -25.06 -9.03
CA ARG A 162 -11.45 -26.23 -9.85
C ARG A 162 -10.04 -26.09 -10.43
N ALA A 163 -9.43 -27.20 -10.78
CA ALA A 163 -8.06 -27.23 -11.28
C ALA A 163 -7.88 -26.42 -12.58
N VAL A 164 -6.81 -25.59 -12.61
CA VAL A 164 -6.38 -24.81 -13.78
C VAL A 164 -4.95 -25.21 -14.10
N ARG A 165 -4.74 -25.88 -15.24
CA ARG A 165 -3.42 -26.37 -15.71
C ARG A 165 -2.94 -25.61 -16.94
N THR A 166 -3.88 -25.11 -17.73
CA THR A 166 -3.62 -24.38 -18.97
C THR A 166 -4.51 -23.14 -19.04
N PRO A 167 -4.20 -22.14 -19.89
CA PRO A 167 -5.08 -20.98 -20.08
C PRO A 167 -6.50 -21.40 -20.53
N ALA A 168 -6.64 -22.50 -21.29
CA ALA A 168 -7.95 -23.00 -21.74
C ALA A 168 -8.88 -23.37 -20.58
N ASP A 169 -8.34 -23.80 -19.43
CA ASP A 169 -9.12 -24.16 -18.25
C ASP A 169 -9.78 -22.93 -17.58
N LEU A 170 -9.29 -21.71 -17.86
CA LEU A 170 -9.88 -20.47 -17.37
C LEU A 170 -11.13 -20.05 -18.13
N ARG A 171 -11.39 -20.67 -19.29
CA ARG A 171 -12.52 -20.26 -20.14
C ARG A 171 -13.84 -20.32 -19.36
N GLY A 172 -14.53 -19.18 -19.33
CA GLY A 172 -15.80 -19.01 -18.64
C GLY A 172 -15.72 -18.87 -17.13
N MET A 173 -14.56 -19.03 -16.49
CA MET A 173 -14.40 -18.83 -15.05
C MET A 173 -14.46 -17.33 -14.70
N LYS A 174 -15.20 -17.02 -13.66
CA LYS A 174 -15.25 -15.69 -13.05
C LYS A 174 -14.06 -15.54 -12.10
N ILE A 175 -13.05 -14.82 -12.53
CA ILE A 175 -11.83 -14.59 -11.74
C ILE A 175 -11.83 -13.18 -11.17
N ARG A 176 -11.80 -13.10 -9.85
CA ARG A 176 -11.64 -11.80 -9.19
C ARG A 176 -10.29 -11.19 -9.51
N VAL A 177 -10.30 -9.90 -9.79
CA VAL A 177 -9.11 -9.08 -9.98
C VAL A 177 -9.16 -7.83 -9.10
N GLN A 178 -8.03 -7.15 -8.96
CA GLN A 178 -7.95 -5.81 -8.38
C GLN A 178 -8.63 -4.80 -9.32
N THR A 179 -9.02 -3.63 -8.80
CA THR A 179 -9.62 -2.53 -9.57
C THR A 179 -8.57 -1.89 -10.46
N SER A 180 -8.36 -2.47 -11.63
CA SER A 180 -7.37 -2.04 -12.63
C SER A 180 -7.79 -2.54 -14.01
N ASP A 181 -7.80 -1.65 -14.99
CA ASP A 181 -8.12 -2.02 -16.38
C ASP A 181 -7.11 -3.03 -16.95
N LEU A 182 -5.83 -2.91 -16.55
CA LEU A 182 -4.79 -3.85 -16.95
C LEU A 182 -5.12 -5.26 -16.45
N TRP A 183 -5.54 -5.42 -15.19
CA TRP A 183 -5.93 -6.72 -14.64
C TRP A 183 -7.16 -7.31 -15.33
N ILE A 184 -8.13 -6.46 -15.69
CA ILE A 184 -9.30 -6.87 -16.47
C ILE A 184 -8.87 -7.40 -17.82
N ASP A 185 -8.04 -6.68 -18.56
CA ASP A 185 -7.58 -7.08 -19.88
C ASP A 185 -6.66 -8.31 -19.84
N LEU A 186 -5.81 -8.43 -18.81
CA LEU A 186 -4.97 -9.60 -18.59
C LEU A 186 -5.82 -10.87 -18.45
N MET A 187 -6.83 -10.85 -17.58
CA MET A 187 -7.67 -12.03 -17.37
C MET A 187 -8.55 -12.35 -18.59
N ARG A 188 -9.01 -11.33 -19.32
CA ARG A 188 -9.69 -11.53 -20.61
C ARG A 188 -8.79 -12.19 -21.66
N ALA A 189 -7.53 -11.76 -21.75
CA ALA A 189 -6.55 -12.35 -22.64
C ALA A 189 -6.30 -13.83 -22.31
N LEU A 190 -6.37 -14.22 -21.04
CA LEU A 190 -6.32 -15.61 -20.60
C LEU A 190 -7.62 -16.39 -20.82
N GLY A 191 -8.69 -15.74 -21.29
CA GLY A 191 -10.00 -16.36 -21.55
C GLY A 191 -10.95 -16.43 -20.36
N ALA A 192 -10.60 -15.82 -19.23
CA ALA A 192 -11.45 -15.72 -18.05
C ALA A 192 -12.46 -14.57 -18.15
N ASN A 193 -13.45 -14.57 -17.26
CA ASN A 193 -14.37 -13.46 -17.01
C ASN A 193 -13.87 -12.67 -15.78
N PRO A 194 -13.15 -11.57 -15.95
CA PRO A 194 -12.63 -10.79 -14.81
C PRO A 194 -13.78 -10.11 -14.04
N THR A 195 -13.69 -10.19 -12.73
CA THR A 195 -14.66 -9.58 -11.80
C THR A 195 -13.89 -8.68 -10.81
N PRO A 196 -13.81 -7.36 -11.07
CA PRO A 196 -13.16 -6.43 -10.13
C PRO A 196 -13.94 -6.36 -8.81
N LEU A 197 -13.26 -6.63 -7.70
CA LEU A 197 -13.82 -6.57 -6.34
C LEU A 197 -12.75 -6.12 -5.34
N PRO A 198 -13.14 -5.39 -4.27
CA PRO A 198 -12.27 -5.10 -3.13
C PRO A 198 -11.71 -6.38 -2.51
N PHE A 199 -10.50 -6.28 -1.92
CA PHE A 199 -9.82 -7.45 -1.37
C PHE A 199 -10.59 -8.11 -0.22
N GLY A 200 -11.23 -7.32 0.64
CA GLY A 200 -12.02 -7.81 1.76
C GLY A 200 -13.27 -8.61 1.38
N GLU A 201 -13.73 -8.53 0.11
CA GLU A 201 -14.92 -9.23 -0.37
C GLU A 201 -14.63 -10.59 -1.00
N VAL A 202 -13.34 -10.93 -1.22
CA VAL A 202 -12.94 -12.10 -2.01
C VAL A 202 -13.37 -13.41 -1.34
N PHE A 203 -13.16 -13.58 -0.03
CA PHE A 203 -13.54 -14.80 0.68
C PHE A 203 -15.05 -15.09 0.54
N THR A 204 -15.88 -14.11 0.83
CA THR A 204 -17.34 -14.25 0.77
C THR A 204 -17.82 -14.49 -0.66
N SER A 205 -17.20 -13.84 -1.65
CA SER A 205 -17.54 -14.02 -3.06
C SER A 205 -17.16 -15.42 -3.59
N LEU A 206 -16.04 -15.98 -3.12
CA LEU A 206 -15.66 -17.38 -3.39
C LEU A 206 -16.63 -18.34 -2.71
N GLN A 207 -16.94 -18.12 -1.45
CA GLN A 207 -17.82 -18.98 -0.65
C GLN A 207 -19.24 -19.06 -1.25
N SER A 208 -19.75 -17.93 -1.74
CA SER A 208 -21.10 -17.83 -2.34
C SER A 208 -21.14 -18.19 -3.82
N GLY A 209 -20.00 -18.47 -4.48
CA GLY A 209 -19.94 -18.79 -5.91
C GLY A 209 -20.17 -17.59 -6.85
N VAL A 210 -20.09 -16.35 -6.33
CA VAL A 210 -20.08 -15.14 -7.16
C VAL A 210 -18.87 -15.11 -8.06
N ILE A 211 -17.71 -15.61 -7.58
CA ILE A 211 -16.49 -15.84 -8.33
C ILE A 211 -16.03 -17.28 -8.20
N ASP A 212 -15.32 -17.78 -9.21
CA ASP A 212 -14.78 -19.15 -9.27
C ASP A 212 -13.31 -19.21 -8.84
N GLY A 213 -12.66 -18.07 -8.68
CA GLY A 213 -11.27 -17.96 -8.29
C GLY A 213 -10.81 -16.51 -8.19
N ALA A 214 -9.56 -16.37 -7.80
CA ALA A 214 -8.84 -15.11 -7.79
C ALA A 214 -7.34 -15.37 -8.03
N GLU A 215 -6.54 -14.32 -7.96
CA GLU A 215 -5.10 -14.41 -8.09
C GLU A 215 -4.42 -13.62 -6.95
N ASN A 216 -3.36 -14.17 -6.39
CA ASN A 216 -2.54 -13.51 -5.38
C ASN A 216 -1.30 -14.38 -5.05
N ASN A 217 -0.50 -13.90 -4.10
CA ASN A 217 0.66 -14.58 -3.51
C ASN A 217 0.27 -15.56 -2.40
N TRP A 218 1.22 -16.41 -1.99
CA TRP A 218 1.01 -17.42 -0.95
C TRP A 218 0.60 -16.82 0.42
N PRO A 219 1.27 -15.75 0.94
CA PRO A 219 0.88 -15.14 2.21
C PRO A 219 -0.54 -14.59 2.21
N SER A 220 -1.00 -13.95 1.12
CA SER A 220 -2.37 -13.47 1.03
C SER A 220 -3.38 -14.60 0.98
N TYR A 221 -3.13 -15.63 0.18
CA TYR A 221 -3.99 -16.81 0.06
C TYR A 221 -4.15 -17.53 1.40
N GLU A 222 -3.07 -17.64 2.20
CA GLU A 222 -3.07 -18.23 3.53
C GLU A 222 -3.76 -17.33 4.57
N SER A 223 -3.33 -16.07 4.71
CA SER A 223 -3.78 -15.18 5.80
C SER A 223 -5.26 -14.80 5.70
N THR A 224 -5.83 -14.77 4.50
CA THR A 224 -7.26 -14.51 4.27
C THR A 224 -8.11 -15.78 4.26
N ARG A 225 -7.48 -16.96 4.43
CA ARG A 225 -8.13 -18.28 4.41
C ARG A 225 -8.85 -18.58 3.07
N HIS A 226 -8.49 -17.92 1.98
CA HIS A 226 -9.07 -18.20 0.66
C HIS A 226 -8.89 -19.67 0.26
N PHE A 227 -7.84 -20.34 0.77
CA PHE A 227 -7.57 -21.76 0.56
C PHE A 227 -8.69 -22.71 1.06
N GLU A 228 -9.56 -22.26 1.95
CA GLU A 228 -10.67 -23.07 2.44
C GLU A 228 -11.79 -23.20 1.42
N VAL A 229 -11.93 -22.20 0.56
CA VAL A 229 -13.03 -22.08 -0.43
C VAL A 229 -12.56 -22.21 -1.88
N ALA A 230 -11.27 -22.00 -2.17
CA ALA A 230 -10.65 -22.18 -3.48
C ALA A 230 -9.39 -23.05 -3.32
N ARG A 231 -9.53 -24.36 -3.42
CA ARG A 231 -8.53 -25.37 -2.99
C ARG A 231 -7.48 -25.75 -4.04
N PHE A 232 -7.49 -25.14 -5.21
CA PHE A 232 -6.50 -25.38 -6.27
C PHE A 232 -5.65 -24.14 -6.43
N TYR A 233 -4.33 -24.26 -6.24
CA TYR A 233 -3.38 -23.18 -6.44
C TYR A 233 -2.47 -23.53 -7.62
N SER A 234 -2.56 -22.76 -8.72
CA SER A 234 -1.79 -22.98 -9.95
C SER A 234 -0.65 -21.97 -9.99
N THR A 235 0.61 -22.45 -9.94
CA THR A 235 1.83 -21.63 -9.83
C THR A 235 2.16 -20.90 -11.15
N THR A 236 1.22 -20.11 -11.64
CA THR A 236 1.40 -19.34 -12.88
C THR A 236 2.46 -18.27 -12.75
N GLU A 237 2.64 -17.73 -11.55
CA GLU A 237 3.59 -16.64 -11.23
C GLU A 237 3.60 -15.55 -12.31
N HIS A 238 2.38 -15.19 -12.72
CA HIS A 238 2.16 -14.33 -13.86
C HIS A 238 2.48 -12.86 -13.61
N SER A 239 2.65 -12.45 -12.36
CA SER A 239 2.98 -11.06 -12.02
C SER A 239 3.72 -10.96 -10.69
N ASN A 240 4.61 -9.97 -10.55
CA ASN A 240 5.33 -9.61 -9.33
C ASN A 240 5.14 -8.10 -9.11
N VAL A 241 3.97 -7.69 -8.61
CA VAL A 241 3.67 -6.27 -8.41
C VAL A 241 4.22 -5.81 -7.07
N PRO A 242 5.18 -4.86 -7.04
CA PRO A 242 5.68 -4.32 -5.79
C PRO A 242 4.64 -3.45 -5.10
N GLU A 243 4.90 -3.15 -3.83
CA GLU A 243 4.09 -2.24 -3.05
C GLU A 243 4.88 -0.99 -2.66
N VAL A 244 4.20 0.11 -2.41
CA VAL A 244 4.81 1.37 -2.03
C VAL A 244 4.49 1.72 -0.58
N LEU A 245 5.53 1.98 0.22
CA LEU A 245 5.39 2.75 1.45
C LEU A 245 5.41 4.23 1.09
N ALA A 246 4.33 4.93 1.39
CA ALA A 246 4.12 6.30 0.95
C ALA A 246 3.61 7.22 2.07
N VAL A 247 3.80 8.52 1.85
CA VAL A 247 3.27 9.60 2.71
C VAL A 247 2.43 10.55 1.87
N SER A 248 1.36 11.11 2.44
CA SER A 248 0.56 12.12 1.75
C SER A 248 1.42 13.37 1.44
N ARG A 249 1.27 13.94 0.26
CA ARG A 249 1.99 15.15 -0.15
C ARG A 249 1.73 16.32 0.81
N GLN A 250 0.49 16.42 1.31
CA GLN A 250 0.13 17.49 2.26
C GLN A 250 0.91 17.38 3.58
N ARG A 251 1.08 16.15 4.10
CA ARG A 251 1.87 15.91 5.31
C ARG A 251 3.35 16.13 5.05
N TRP A 252 3.86 15.63 3.92
CA TRP A 252 5.24 15.78 3.50
C TRP A 252 5.69 17.25 3.39
N GLN A 253 4.85 18.10 2.81
CA GLN A 253 5.16 19.52 2.63
C GLN A 253 5.30 20.29 3.95
N ARG A 254 4.72 19.80 5.05
CA ARG A 254 4.82 20.41 6.38
C ARG A 254 6.08 20.01 7.13
N LEU A 255 6.85 19.06 6.63
CA LEU A 255 8.10 18.61 7.24
C LEU A 255 9.26 19.52 6.84
N ASN A 256 10.17 19.76 7.80
CA ASN A 256 11.49 20.31 7.49
C ASN A 256 12.37 19.24 6.82
N GLU A 257 13.51 19.65 6.26
CA GLU A 257 14.37 18.73 5.50
C GLU A 257 15.01 17.65 6.38
N ALA A 258 15.33 17.94 7.63
CA ALA A 258 15.87 16.95 8.56
C ALA A 258 14.85 15.82 8.84
N ASP A 259 13.58 16.17 9.05
CA ASP A 259 12.53 15.19 9.24
C ASP A 259 12.25 14.37 7.97
N ARG A 260 12.30 15.01 6.81
CA ARG A 260 12.20 14.29 5.52
C ARG A 260 13.32 13.27 5.34
N ALA A 261 14.55 13.64 5.71
CA ALA A 261 15.68 12.73 5.67
C ALA A 261 15.47 11.54 6.62
N ILE A 262 15.03 11.78 7.86
CA ILE A 262 14.71 10.71 8.83
C ILE A 262 13.66 9.76 8.27
N LEU A 263 12.57 10.26 7.67
CA LEU A 263 11.53 9.42 7.11
C LEU A 263 12.04 8.58 5.93
N ARG A 264 12.85 9.16 5.04
CA ARG A 264 13.45 8.40 3.92
C ARG A 264 14.35 7.29 4.42
N ASP A 265 15.19 7.56 5.42
CA ASP A 265 16.11 6.58 5.98
C ASP A 265 15.35 5.46 6.72
N ALA A 266 14.36 5.83 7.54
CA ALA A 266 13.49 4.89 8.22
C ALA A 266 12.72 3.99 7.23
N ALA A 267 12.24 4.56 6.12
CA ALA A 267 11.53 3.83 5.09
C ALA A 267 12.44 2.80 4.39
N ARG A 268 13.68 3.16 4.04
CA ARG A 268 14.65 2.20 3.47
C ARG A 268 14.97 1.06 4.43
N GLU A 269 15.16 1.36 5.70
CA GLU A 269 15.43 0.35 6.73
C GLU A 269 14.21 -0.57 6.94
N SER A 270 13.01 -0.02 6.97
CA SER A 270 11.78 -0.79 7.07
C SER A 270 11.55 -1.69 5.86
N ALA A 271 11.91 -1.26 4.66
CA ALA A 271 11.84 -2.08 3.45
C ALA A 271 12.76 -3.31 3.54
N ALA A 272 13.96 -3.16 4.07
CA ALA A 272 14.86 -4.30 4.29
C ALA A 272 14.29 -5.29 5.32
N ILE A 273 13.60 -4.82 6.37
CA ILE A 273 12.91 -5.66 7.35
C ILE A 273 11.74 -6.39 6.68
N GLN A 274 10.92 -5.68 5.92
CA GLN A 274 9.77 -6.22 5.22
C GLN A 274 10.16 -7.32 4.22
N ARG A 275 11.18 -7.07 3.39
CA ARG A 275 11.66 -8.05 2.38
C ARG A 275 12.16 -9.36 3.04
N ARG A 276 12.86 -9.28 4.18
CA ARG A 276 13.25 -10.49 4.94
C ARG A 276 12.01 -11.23 5.47
N SER A 277 11.11 -10.49 6.12
CA SER A 277 9.86 -11.07 6.64
C SER A 277 9.02 -11.69 5.52
N TRP A 278 9.05 -11.09 4.31
CA TRP A 278 8.36 -11.63 3.15
C TRP A 278 8.90 -13.00 2.74
N ALA A 279 10.22 -13.11 2.55
CA ALA A 279 10.87 -14.35 2.12
C ALA A 279 10.59 -15.53 3.08
N GLU A 280 10.59 -15.25 4.40
CA GLU A 280 10.26 -16.24 5.41
C GLU A 280 8.75 -16.62 5.37
N ARG A 281 7.87 -15.64 5.29
CA ARG A 281 6.42 -15.85 5.32
C ARG A 281 5.92 -16.60 4.09
N GLU A 282 6.47 -16.36 2.93
CA GLU A 282 6.06 -17.02 1.69
C GLU A 282 6.22 -18.54 1.78
N GLN A 283 7.37 -19.02 2.29
CA GLN A 283 7.64 -20.45 2.50
C GLN A 283 6.69 -21.05 3.53
N VAL A 284 6.50 -20.36 4.66
CA VAL A 284 5.59 -20.81 5.74
C VAL A 284 4.16 -20.90 5.23
N SER A 285 3.69 -19.91 4.50
CA SER A 285 2.32 -19.89 3.97
C SER A 285 2.09 -21.03 2.98
N ARG A 286 3.04 -21.28 2.05
CA ARG A 286 2.96 -22.42 1.13
C ARG A 286 2.87 -23.75 1.88
N GLN A 287 3.72 -23.96 2.88
CA GLN A 287 3.70 -25.18 3.69
C GLN A 287 2.36 -25.36 4.42
N ARG A 288 1.84 -24.30 5.05
CA ARG A 288 0.57 -24.34 5.80
C ARG A 288 -0.62 -24.70 4.93
N VAL A 289 -0.77 -24.06 3.76
CA VAL A 289 -1.91 -24.33 2.88
C VAL A 289 -1.81 -25.70 2.23
N THR A 290 -0.60 -26.18 1.92
CA THR A 290 -0.38 -27.54 1.42
C THR A 290 -0.74 -28.58 2.49
N ALA A 291 -0.32 -28.38 3.74
CA ALA A 291 -0.69 -29.22 4.86
C ALA A 291 -2.21 -29.22 5.15
N ALA A 292 -2.90 -28.10 4.82
CA ALA A 292 -4.35 -27.98 4.92
C ALA A 292 -5.11 -28.65 3.75
N GLY A 293 -4.41 -29.32 2.83
CA GLY A 293 -5.01 -30.10 1.74
C GLY A 293 -5.29 -29.31 0.46
N VAL A 294 -4.59 -28.17 0.25
CA VAL A 294 -4.61 -27.47 -1.05
C VAL A 294 -3.88 -28.31 -2.09
N THR A 295 -4.50 -28.44 -3.27
CA THR A 295 -3.87 -29.06 -4.44
C THR A 295 -3.04 -28.01 -5.16
N VAL A 296 -1.72 -28.12 -5.06
CA VAL A 296 -0.79 -27.26 -5.80
C VAL A 296 -0.58 -27.82 -7.20
N ILE A 297 -0.81 -27.01 -8.23
CA ILE A 297 -0.61 -27.33 -9.64
C ILE A 297 0.61 -26.56 -10.11
N GLU A 298 1.72 -27.26 -10.29
CA GLU A 298 2.98 -26.65 -10.75
C GLU A 298 2.89 -26.34 -12.26
N ILE A 299 2.95 -25.08 -12.61
CA ILE A 299 3.04 -24.60 -14.00
C ILE A 299 4.50 -24.35 -14.32
N THR A 300 5.16 -25.39 -14.87
CA THR A 300 6.58 -25.33 -15.24
C THR A 300 6.80 -24.67 -16.60
N ASP A 301 5.86 -24.82 -17.54
CA ASP A 301 5.87 -24.12 -18.82
C ASP A 301 4.88 -22.95 -18.81
N ARG A 302 5.44 -21.74 -18.77
CA ARG A 302 4.67 -20.49 -18.82
C ARG A 302 4.54 -19.88 -20.20
N ALA A 303 5.18 -20.47 -21.23
CA ALA A 303 5.12 -19.96 -22.60
C ALA A 303 3.69 -19.85 -23.15
N PRO A 304 2.78 -20.84 -22.95
CA PRO A 304 1.40 -20.71 -23.40
C PRO A 304 0.63 -19.55 -22.73
N TRP A 305 1.01 -19.20 -21.50
CA TRP A 305 0.41 -18.09 -20.74
C TRP A 305 0.94 -16.75 -21.21
N SER A 306 2.27 -16.62 -21.32
CA SER A 306 2.92 -15.37 -21.74
C SER A 306 2.62 -15.00 -23.19
N ALA A 307 2.46 -15.97 -24.08
CA ALA A 307 2.10 -15.73 -25.47
C ALA A 307 0.75 -15.01 -25.66
N LEU A 308 -0.18 -15.19 -24.73
CA LEU A 308 -1.48 -14.51 -24.74
C LEU A 308 -1.41 -13.04 -24.27
N MET A 309 -0.27 -12.60 -23.78
CA MET A 309 -0.13 -11.26 -23.19
C MET A 309 0.26 -10.17 -24.17
N GLU A 310 0.52 -10.51 -25.44
CA GLU A 310 0.88 -9.52 -26.47
C GLU A 310 -0.09 -8.34 -26.55
N PRO A 311 -1.43 -8.56 -26.58
CA PRO A 311 -2.39 -7.43 -26.63
C PRO A 311 -2.32 -6.54 -25.38
N VAL A 312 -2.01 -7.11 -24.20
CA VAL A 312 -1.85 -6.36 -22.95
C VAL A 312 -0.61 -5.46 -23.05
N TYR A 313 0.52 -6.01 -23.50
CA TYR A 313 1.74 -5.22 -23.71
C TYR A 313 1.53 -4.13 -24.78
N ALA A 314 0.88 -4.44 -25.89
CA ALA A 314 0.59 -3.49 -26.97
C ALA A 314 -0.26 -2.30 -26.47
N LYS A 315 -1.18 -2.53 -25.55
CA LYS A 315 -2.04 -1.49 -24.98
C LYS A 315 -1.33 -0.68 -23.89
N TYR A 316 -0.73 -1.34 -22.89
CA TYR A 316 -0.24 -0.67 -21.67
C TYR A 316 1.23 -0.23 -21.74
N ALA A 317 1.95 -0.64 -22.78
CA ALA A 317 3.29 -0.15 -23.10
C ALA A 317 3.35 0.59 -24.46
N ALA A 318 2.21 1.08 -24.99
CA ALA A 318 2.15 1.83 -26.26
C ALA A 318 2.84 3.19 -26.19
N ASP A 319 2.79 3.86 -25.05
CA ASP A 319 3.49 5.12 -24.83
C ASP A 319 5.01 4.91 -24.89
N ALA A 320 5.73 5.79 -25.60
CA ALA A 320 7.17 5.66 -25.84
C ALA A 320 7.99 5.63 -24.52
N ARG A 321 7.57 6.39 -23.49
CA ARG A 321 8.21 6.43 -22.18
C ARG A 321 8.00 5.09 -21.47
N LEU A 322 6.78 4.55 -21.47
CA LEU A 322 6.47 3.26 -20.84
C LEU A 322 7.16 2.10 -21.59
N ALA A 323 7.17 2.12 -22.92
CA ALA A 323 7.91 1.15 -23.72
C ALA A 323 9.43 1.17 -23.42
N ALA A 324 10.00 2.36 -23.23
CA ALA A 324 11.41 2.49 -22.82
C ALA A 324 11.67 1.88 -21.44
N LEU A 325 10.80 2.10 -20.46
CA LEU A 325 10.90 1.49 -19.13
C LEU A 325 10.81 -0.04 -19.20
N VAL A 326 9.90 -0.60 -20.01
CA VAL A 326 9.78 -2.05 -20.24
C VAL A 326 11.08 -2.61 -20.81
N ARG A 327 11.67 -1.98 -21.82
CA ARG A 327 12.97 -2.41 -22.39
C ARG A 327 14.08 -2.36 -21.34
N GLN A 328 14.18 -1.25 -20.62
CA GLN A 328 15.18 -1.04 -19.57
C GLN A 328 15.10 -2.12 -18.48
N ILE A 329 13.87 -2.48 -18.05
CA ILE A 329 13.66 -3.56 -17.09
C ILE A 329 14.11 -4.92 -17.69
N ARG A 330 13.74 -5.24 -18.93
CA ARG A 330 14.13 -6.51 -19.57
C ARG A 330 15.63 -6.68 -19.72
N GLU A 331 16.35 -5.59 -19.97
CA GLU A 331 17.81 -5.55 -20.13
C GLU A 331 18.56 -5.58 -18.79
N LEU A 332 17.89 -5.29 -17.67
CA LEU A 332 18.50 -5.28 -16.35
C LEU A 332 18.94 -6.70 -15.96
N ARG A 333 20.24 -6.85 -15.62
CA ARG A 333 20.87 -8.13 -15.24
C ARG A 333 20.68 -8.47 -13.78
#